data_77717f0422669b9f29b6a0857ed1273b
#
_entry.id   77717f0422669b9f29b6a0857ed1273b
#
_cell.length_a   1.000
_cell.length_b   1.000
_cell.length_c   1.000
_cell.angle_alpha   90.00
_cell.angle_beta   90.00
_cell.angle_gamma   90.00
#
_symmetry.space_group_name_H-M   'P 1'
#
loop_
_entity.id
_entity.type
_entity.pdbx_description
1 polymer ?
#
loop_
_entity_poly.entity_id
_entity_poly.type
_entity_poly.pdbx_seq_one_letter_code
_entity_poly.pdbx_strand_id
1 'polypeptide(L)'
;FGIERAVRLVSVQLGLEANETLAEFSFGYGALCIAVAAAVVVATFLFLSEKQLTTPWGAVLKTLVGQSYGDRSRIGAKCDELSEQFGLTSRESEILTLMVQGKKQGQIARDLYIAPSTVKTHIKHLYQKLDVHSRKELCDLVGVEATCDK
;
A
#
# COMPACT_ATOMS: atom_id res chain seq x y z
N PHE A 1 -46.48 -6.78 4.49
CA PHE A 1 -47.83 -7.01 5.05
C PHE A 1 -48.93 -6.12 4.45
N GLY A 2 -48.63 -4.91 3.98
CA GLY A 2 -49.61 -3.99 3.39
C GLY A 2 -49.98 -4.28 1.94
N ILE A 3 -48.99 -4.70 1.13
CA ILE A 3 -49.18 -4.91 -0.32
C ILE A 3 -49.99 -6.17 -0.61
N GLU A 4 -49.81 -7.24 0.14
CA GLU A 4 -50.62 -8.47 -0.01
C GLU A 4 -52.09 -8.26 0.29
N ARG A 5 -52.44 -7.42 1.28
CA ARG A 5 -53.84 -7.06 1.56
C ARG A 5 -54.47 -6.22 0.45
N ALA A 6 -53.71 -5.28 -0.11
CA ALA A 6 -54.17 -4.46 -1.23
C ALA A 6 -54.41 -5.29 -2.50
N VAL A 7 -53.50 -6.21 -2.82
CA VAL A 7 -53.63 -7.11 -3.98
C VAL A 7 -54.83 -8.06 -3.82
N ARG A 8 -55.05 -8.59 -2.61
CA ARG A 8 -56.22 -9.45 -2.33
C ARG A 8 -57.56 -8.71 -2.42
N LEU A 9 -57.62 -7.47 -1.97
CA LEU A 9 -58.81 -6.63 -2.07
C LEU A 9 -59.14 -6.29 -3.52
N VAL A 10 -58.13 -6.01 -4.35
CA VAL A 10 -58.30 -5.71 -5.77
C VAL A 10 -58.76 -6.95 -6.57
N SER A 11 -58.19 -8.14 -6.26
CA SER A 11 -58.59 -9.39 -6.93
C SER A 11 -60.00 -9.82 -6.59
N VAL A 12 -60.48 -9.60 -5.35
CA VAL A 12 -61.87 -9.87 -4.96
C VAL A 12 -62.84 -8.90 -5.64
N GLN A 13 -62.49 -7.63 -5.82
CA GLN A 13 -63.33 -6.62 -6.47
C GLN A 13 -63.42 -6.78 -7.99
N LEU A 14 -62.42 -7.39 -8.63
CA LEU A 14 -62.41 -7.66 -10.06
C LEU A 14 -63.01 -9.04 -10.44
N GLY A 15 -63.52 -9.81 -9.46
CA GLY A 15 -64.13 -11.13 -9.73
C GLY A 15 -63.15 -12.15 -10.34
N LEU A 16 -61.86 -11.88 -10.22
CA LEU A 16 -60.85 -12.80 -10.66
C LEU A 16 -60.68 -13.84 -9.54
N GLU A 17 -61.25 -15.02 -9.71
CA GLU A 17 -60.89 -16.17 -8.89
C GLU A 17 -59.34 -16.32 -8.99
N ALA A 18 -58.70 -16.14 -7.86
CA ALA A 18 -57.28 -16.26 -7.77
C ALA A 18 -56.88 -17.71 -8.08
N ASN A 19 -56.62 -17.97 -9.34
CA ASN A 19 -56.05 -19.23 -9.77
C ASN A 19 -54.66 -19.32 -9.10
N GLU A 20 -54.45 -20.40 -8.35
CA GLU A 20 -53.17 -20.64 -7.63
C GLU A 20 -51.94 -20.48 -8.54
N THR A 21 -52.13 -20.65 -9.85
CA THR A 21 -51.12 -20.42 -10.88
C THR A 21 -50.56 -18.98 -10.95
N LEU A 22 -51.38 -17.94 -10.62
CA LEU A 22 -50.88 -16.55 -10.63
C LEU A 22 -50.07 -16.19 -9.42
N ALA A 23 -50.26 -16.87 -8.28
CA ALA A 23 -49.41 -16.72 -7.08
C ALA A 23 -48.02 -17.33 -7.32
N GLU A 24 -47.94 -18.47 -7.95
CA GLU A 24 -46.64 -19.11 -8.32
C GLU A 24 -45.88 -18.25 -9.35
N PHE A 25 -46.59 -17.64 -10.34
CA PHE A 25 -45.98 -16.73 -11.32
C PHE A 25 -45.39 -15.48 -10.64
N SER A 26 -46.06 -14.90 -9.66
CA SER A 26 -45.57 -13.70 -8.98
C SER A 26 -44.35 -13.95 -8.14
N PHE A 27 -44.22 -15.11 -7.49
CA PHE A 27 -43.03 -15.51 -6.75
C PHE A 27 -41.83 -15.80 -7.68
N GLY A 28 -42.09 -16.42 -8.83
CA GLY A 28 -41.04 -16.70 -9.82
C GLY A 28 -40.42 -15.44 -10.41
N TYR A 29 -41.25 -14.46 -10.79
CA TYR A 29 -40.78 -13.18 -11.34
C TYR A 29 -40.09 -12.33 -10.26
N GLY A 30 -40.55 -12.33 -9.01
CA GLY A 30 -39.92 -11.66 -7.90
C GLY A 30 -38.50 -12.18 -7.64
N ALA A 31 -38.32 -13.49 -7.58
CA ALA A 31 -37.04 -14.12 -7.41
C ALA A 31 -36.08 -13.83 -8.60
N LEU A 32 -36.61 -13.87 -9.83
CA LEU A 32 -35.84 -13.55 -11.03
C LEU A 32 -35.41 -12.09 -11.05
N CYS A 33 -36.27 -11.14 -10.68
CA CYS A 33 -35.94 -9.72 -10.59
C CYS A 33 -34.84 -9.45 -9.54
N ILE A 34 -34.90 -10.11 -8.38
CA ILE A 34 -33.87 -9.99 -7.33
C ILE A 34 -32.57 -10.58 -7.82
N ALA A 35 -32.57 -11.74 -8.49
CA ALA A 35 -31.41 -12.35 -9.05
C ALA A 35 -30.73 -11.48 -10.12
N VAL A 36 -31.53 -10.89 -11.03
CA VAL A 36 -31.00 -9.97 -12.06
C VAL A 36 -30.46 -8.69 -11.43
N ALA A 37 -31.17 -8.11 -10.45
CA ALA A 37 -30.68 -6.92 -9.75
C ALA A 37 -29.34 -7.22 -9.01
N ALA A 38 -29.24 -8.36 -8.34
CA ALA A 38 -28.00 -8.78 -7.68
C ALA A 38 -26.85 -8.99 -8.69
N ALA A 39 -27.13 -9.63 -9.83
CA ALA A 39 -26.14 -9.82 -10.90
C ALA A 39 -25.66 -8.49 -11.48
N VAL A 40 -26.57 -7.51 -11.70
CA VAL A 40 -26.20 -6.17 -12.17
C VAL A 40 -25.34 -5.44 -11.13
N VAL A 41 -25.66 -5.52 -9.84
CA VAL A 41 -24.87 -4.90 -8.76
C VAL A 41 -23.47 -5.54 -8.69
N VAL A 42 -23.38 -6.86 -8.77
CA VAL A 42 -22.09 -7.56 -8.79
C VAL A 42 -21.28 -7.21 -10.04
N ALA A 43 -21.92 -7.20 -11.22
CA ALA A 43 -21.25 -6.84 -12.47
C ALA A 43 -20.76 -5.39 -12.46
N THR A 44 -21.56 -4.45 -11.95
CA THR A 44 -21.14 -3.04 -11.79
C THR A 44 -20.04 -2.90 -10.76
N PHE A 45 -20.08 -3.64 -9.67
CA PHE A 45 -19.03 -3.63 -8.65
C PHE A 45 -17.71 -4.19 -9.22
N LEU A 46 -17.74 -5.31 -9.94
CA LEU A 46 -16.56 -5.89 -10.61
C LEU A 46 -16.03 -4.94 -11.68
N PHE A 47 -16.90 -4.35 -12.51
CA PHE A 47 -16.51 -3.38 -13.54
C PHE A 47 -15.90 -2.10 -12.95
N LEU A 48 -16.42 -1.62 -11.82
CA LEU A 48 -15.85 -0.47 -11.11
C LEU A 48 -14.55 -0.82 -10.40
N SER A 49 -14.40 -2.05 -9.88
CA SER A 49 -13.16 -2.49 -9.24
C SER A 49 -12.03 -2.65 -10.26
N GLU A 50 -12.31 -3.15 -11.46
CA GLU A 50 -11.31 -3.19 -12.54
C GLU A 50 -10.92 -1.79 -13.03
N LYS A 51 -11.87 -0.85 -13.09
CA LYS A 51 -11.59 0.56 -13.46
C LYS A 51 -10.86 1.35 -12.37
N GLN A 52 -10.97 0.97 -11.10
CA GLN A 52 -10.20 1.59 -10.02
C GLN A 52 -8.68 1.38 -10.18
N LEU A 53 -8.26 0.27 -10.82
CA LEU A 53 -6.84 0.03 -11.13
C LEU A 53 -6.35 0.80 -12.37
N THR A 54 -7.26 1.26 -13.24
CA THR A 54 -6.93 2.02 -14.46
C THR A 54 -7.17 3.52 -14.34
N THR A 55 -7.61 4.02 -13.18
CA THR A 55 -7.70 5.47 -12.96
C THR A 55 -6.29 6.09 -12.94
N PRO A 56 -6.11 7.29 -13.52
CA PRO A 56 -4.81 7.98 -13.51
C PRO A 56 -4.26 8.16 -12.09
N TRP A 57 -5.12 8.26 -11.08
CA TRP A 57 -4.75 8.32 -9.67
C TRP A 57 -4.22 6.99 -9.11
N GLY A 58 -4.77 5.85 -9.55
CA GLY A 58 -4.25 4.52 -9.18
C GLY A 58 -2.85 4.28 -9.74
N ALA A 59 -2.59 4.70 -10.98
CA ALA A 59 -1.26 4.65 -11.58
C ALA A 59 -0.29 5.59 -10.86
N VAL A 60 -0.72 6.81 -10.53
CA VAL A 60 0.08 7.79 -9.76
C VAL A 60 0.40 7.27 -8.35
N LEU A 61 -0.58 6.72 -7.63
CA LEU A 61 -0.36 6.10 -6.32
C LEU A 61 0.59 4.90 -6.40
N LYS A 62 0.44 4.04 -7.40
CA LYS A 62 1.33 2.90 -7.61
C LYS A 62 2.76 3.35 -7.94
N THR A 63 2.92 4.43 -8.71
CA THR A 63 4.22 5.01 -9.01
C THR A 63 4.85 5.65 -7.77
N LEU A 64 4.08 6.45 -7.01
CA LEU A 64 4.58 7.12 -5.81
C LEU A 64 4.90 6.13 -4.67
N VAL A 65 4.04 5.15 -4.42
CA VAL A 65 4.26 4.13 -3.38
C VAL A 65 5.30 3.12 -3.82
N GLY A 66 5.29 2.71 -5.10
CA GLY A 66 6.23 1.73 -5.66
C GLY A 66 7.66 2.27 -5.74
N GLN A 67 7.86 3.53 -6.11
CA GLN A 67 9.19 4.15 -6.10
C GLN A 67 9.75 4.26 -4.69
N SER A 68 8.95 4.72 -3.73
CA SER A 68 9.41 4.85 -2.34
C SER A 68 9.77 3.52 -1.68
N TYR A 69 9.11 2.43 -2.04
CA TYR A 69 9.38 1.10 -1.50
C TYR A 69 10.53 0.40 -2.24
N GLY A 70 10.59 0.54 -3.58
CA GLY A 70 11.67 -0.01 -4.40
C GLY A 70 13.03 0.61 -4.08
N ASP A 71 13.08 1.93 -3.89
CA ASP A 71 14.32 2.63 -3.55
C ASP A 71 14.87 2.21 -2.18
N ARG A 72 14.02 2.06 -1.16
CA ARG A 72 14.46 1.59 0.17
C ARG A 72 15.05 0.18 0.13
N SER A 73 14.45 -0.72 -0.64
CA SER A 73 14.96 -2.09 -0.79
C SER A 73 16.30 -2.12 -1.52
N ARG A 74 16.47 -1.29 -2.56
CA ARG A 74 17.72 -1.17 -3.31
C ARG A 74 18.83 -0.56 -2.48
N ILE A 75 18.51 0.47 -1.69
CA ILE A 75 19.45 1.12 -0.77
C ILE A 75 19.93 0.12 0.30
N GLY A 76 19.00 -0.66 0.90
CA GLY A 76 19.36 -1.69 1.87
C GLY A 76 20.33 -2.72 1.28
N ALA A 77 19.97 -3.31 0.13
CA ALA A 77 20.84 -4.28 -0.55
C ALA A 77 22.23 -3.72 -0.90
N LYS A 78 22.31 -2.43 -1.30
CA LYS A 78 23.59 -1.78 -1.59
C LYS A 78 24.42 -1.51 -0.33
N CYS A 79 23.78 -1.17 0.79
CA CYS A 79 24.45 -1.03 2.08
C CYS A 79 25.00 -2.38 2.56
N ASP A 80 24.26 -3.48 2.37
CA ASP A 80 24.70 -4.82 2.74
C ASP A 80 25.90 -5.25 1.88
N GLU A 81 25.84 -5.03 0.56
CA GLU A 81 26.97 -5.29 -0.36
C GLU A 81 28.23 -4.53 0.05
N LEU A 82 28.11 -3.23 0.34
CA LEU A 82 29.25 -2.42 0.80
C LEU A 82 29.77 -2.90 2.17
N SER A 83 28.89 -3.34 3.05
CA SER A 83 29.27 -3.86 4.37
C SER A 83 30.11 -5.12 4.24
N GLU A 84 29.79 -6.02 3.33
CA GLU A 84 30.56 -7.22 3.05
C GLU A 84 31.88 -6.88 2.34
N GLN A 85 31.83 -6.03 1.31
CA GLN A 85 33.00 -5.65 0.51
C GLN A 85 34.09 -4.95 1.33
N PHE A 86 33.72 -4.05 2.22
CA PHE A 86 34.62 -3.23 3.00
C PHE A 86 34.82 -3.72 4.46
N GLY A 87 34.24 -4.86 4.81
CA GLY A 87 34.37 -5.47 6.14
C GLY A 87 33.83 -4.54 7.25
N LEU A 88 32.65 -3.97 7.06
CA LEU A 88 32.03 -3.14 8.08
C LEU A 88 31.55 -4.01 9.24
N THR A 89 31.68 -3.50 10.45
CA THR A 89 31.05 -4.12 11.61
C THR A 89 29.53 -3.93 11.58
N SER A 90 28.80 -4.77 12.30
CA SER A 90 27.31 -4.64 12.39
C SER A 90 26.89 -3.21 12.78
N ARG A 91 27.61 -2.57 13.71
CA ARG A 91 27.33 -1.19 14.12
C ARG A 91 27.63 -0.14 13.05
N GLU A 92 28.68 -0.34 12.30
CA GLU A 92 29.01 0.54 11.17
C GLU A 92 27.99 0.40 10.03
N SER A 93 27.51 -0.81 9.76
CA SER A 93 26.46 -1.08 8.77
C SER A 93 25.11 -0.45 9.18
N GLU A 94 24.70 -0.58 10.45
CA GLU A 94 23.52 0.09 10.97
C GLU A 94 23.61 1.62 10.83
N ILE A 95 24.75 2.20 11.17
CA ILE A 95 25.00 3.63 11.05
C ILE A 95 25.01 4.08 9.59
N LEU A 96 25.62 3.31 8.69
CA LEU A 96 25.61 3.56 7.24
C LEU A 96 24.18 3.68 6.74
N THR A 97 23.34 2.69 7.05
CA THR A 97 21.93 2.67 6.62
C THR A 97 21.15 3.90 7.13
N LEU A 98 21.35 4.27 8.40
CA LEU A 98 20.69 5.44 8.99
C LEU A 98 21.20 6.77 8.40
N MET A 99 22.48 6.84 8.06
CA MET A 99 23.06 8.01 7.39
C MET A 99 22.48 8.19 5.99
N VAL A 100 22.39 7.13 5.21
CA VAL A 100 21.82 7.16 3.86
C VAL A 100 20.34 7.52 3.89
N GLN A 101 19.60 7.13 4.94
CA GLN A 101 18.22 7.57 5.19
C GLN A 101 18.07 9.06 5.56
N GLY A 102 19.14 9.83 5.58
CA GLY A 102 19.11 11.26 5.91
C GLY A 102 19.14 11.59 7.40
N LYS A 103 19.32 10.62 8.30
CA LYS A 103 19.33 10.88 9.76
C LYS A 103 20.61 11.63 10.18
N LYS A 104 20.43 12.59 11.07
CA LYS A 104 21.56 13.36 11.66
C LYS A 104 22.16 12.55 12.82
N GLN A 105 23.43 12.83 13.15
CA GLN A 105 24.18 12.14 14.20
C GLN A 105 23.42 12.02 15.53
N GLY A 106 22.74 13.08 15.97
CA GLY A 106 21.95 13.07 17.20
C GLY A 106 20.68 12.19 17.12
N GLN A 107 20.12 11.99 15.94
CA GLN A 107 19.00 11.05 15.72
C GLN A 107 19.50 9.61 15.74
N ILE A 108 20.63 9.34 15.06
CA ILE A 108 21.28 8.03 15.06
C ILE A 108 21.65 7.60 16.49
N ALA A 109 22.17 8.51 17.29
CA ALA A 109 22.51 8.25 18.69
C ALA A 109 21.28 7.82 19.51
N ARG A 110 20.14 8.49 19.32
CA ARG A 110 18.86 8.13 19.96
C ARG A 110 18.33 6.79 19.48
N ASP A 111 18.34 6.57 18.17
CA ASP A 111 17.79 5.35 17.57
C ASP A 111 18.57 4.10 17.95
N LEU A 112 19.90 4.24 18.10
CA LEU A 112 20.80 3.15 18.49
C LEU A 112 21.06 3.06 20.00
N TYR A 113 20.48 3.96 20.79
CA TYR A 113 20.65 4.03 22.25
C TYR A 113 22.14 4.13 22.68
N ILE A 114 22.95 4.91 21.96
CA ILE A 114 24.37 5.14 22.24
C ILE A 114 24.71 6.63 22.34
N ALA A 115 25.86 6.94 22.96
CA ALA A 115 26.29 8.32 23.08
C ALA A 115 26.59 8.96 21.70
N PRO A 116 26.29 10.26 21.49
CA PRO A 116 26.63 10.94 20.23
C PRO A 116 28.14 10.92 19.92
N SER A 117 28.99 10.92 20.92
CA SER A 117 30.46 10.77 20.76
C SER A 117 30.82 9.40 20.17
N THR A 118 30.13 8.34 20.59
CA THR A 118 30.34 6.98 20.08
C THR A 118 29.91 6.90 18.60
N VAL A 119 28.75 7.51 18.24
CA VAL A 119 28.32 7.62 16.84
C VAL A 119 29.37 8.32 15.99
N LYS A 120 29.92 9.44 16.48
CA LYS A 120 30.99 10.17 15.78
C LYS A 120 32.23 9.32 15.50
N THR A 121 32.62 8.47 16.45
CA THR A 121 33.73 7.54 16.31
C THR A 121 33.43 6.48 15.24
N HIS A 122 32.23 5.88 15.26
CA HIS A 122 31.83 4.92 14.23
C HIS A 122 31.75 5.55 12.84
N ILE A 123 31.23 6.76 12.71
CA ILE A 123 31.18 7.50 11.42
C ILE A 123 32.61 7.73 10.91
N LYS A 124 33.57 8.09 11.80
CA LYS A 124 34.96 8.25 11.40
C LYS A 124 35.55 6.95 10.85
N HIS A 125 35.36 5.83 11.54
CA HIS A 125 35.84 4.53 11.08
C HIS A 125 35.18 4.09 9.78
N LEU A 126 33.85 4.33 9.65
CA LEU A 126 33.10 4.08 8.44
C LEU A 126 33.71 4.82 7.24
N TYR A 127 33.96 6.12 7.37
CA TYR A 127 34.56 6.93 6.32
C TYR A 127 35.96 6.43 5.96
N GLN A 128 36.74 6.03 6.93
CA GLN A 128 38.10 5.46 6.69
C GLN A 128 38.03 4.14 5.93
N LYS A 129 37.05 3.26 6.24
CA LYS A 129 36.90 1.98 5.57
C LYS A 129 36.37 2.10 4.16
N LEU A 130 35.45 3.03 3.92
CA LEU A 130 34.84 3.27 2.61
C LEU A 130 35.65 4.22 1.72
N ASP A 131 36.78 4.77 2.25
CA ASP A 131 37.64 5.78 1.60
C ASP A 131 36.84 7.00 1.10
N VAL A 132 35.89 7.48 1.93
CA VAL A 132 35.08 8.69 1.66
C VAL A 132 35.35 9.76 2.69
N HIS A 133 35.25 11.03 2.29
CA HIS A 133 35.55 12.17 3.13
C HIS A 133 34.33 13.03 3.49
N SER A 134 33.22 12.78 2.84
CA SER A 134 31.99 13.53 3.05
C SER A 134 30.78 12.64 3.02
N ARG A 135 29.68 13.13 3.62
CA ARG A 135 28.38 12.46 3.54
C ARG A 135 27.86 12.41 2.11
N LYS A 136 28.16 13.42 1.31
CA LYS A 136 27.77 13.46 -0.10
C LYS A 136 28.43 12.33 -0.87
N GLU A 137 29.74 12.17 -0.76
CA GLU A 137 30.48 11.04 -1.38
C GLU A 137 29.94 9.69 -0.94
N LEU A 138 29.56 9.55 0.35
CA LEU A 138 28.92 8.34 0.85
C LEU A 138 27.57 8.06 0.16
N CYS A 139 26.76 9.11 -0.06
CA CYS A 139 25.49 8.96 -0.74
C CYS A 139 25.66 8.67 -2.23
N ASP A 140 26.62 9.28 -2.87
CA ASP A 140 26.99 9.03 -4.27
C ASP A 140 27.44 7.57 -4.45
N LEU A 141 28.24 7.04 -3.51
CA LEU A 141 28.68 5.64 -3.51
C LEU A 141 27.51 4.64 -3.41
N VAL A 142 26.49 4.98 -2.61
CA VAL A 142 25.28 4.15 -2.45
C VAL A 142 24.28 4.39 -3.59
N GLY A 143 24.42 5.47 -4.37
CA GLY A 143 23.51 5.84 -5.47
C GLY A 143 22.23 6.54 -5.00
N VAL A 144 22.31 7.37 -3.96
CA VAL A 144 21.17 8.09 -3.37
C VAL A 144 21.42 9.59 -3.41
N GLU A 145 20.85 10.28 -4.40
CA GLU A 145 21.06 11.73 -4.58
C GLU A 145 20.17 12.60 -3.68
N ALA A 146 18.99 12.16 -3.27
CA ALA A 146 17.93 13.03 -2.76
C ALA A 146 17.90 13.29 -1.24
N THR A 147 18.60 12.52 -0.42
CA THR A 147 18.44 12.55 1.05
C THR A 147 19.60 13.19 1.81
N CYS A 148 20.68 13.54 1.15
CA CYS A 148 21.93 13.96 1.80
C CYS A 148 22.09 15.47 2.02
N ASP A 149 21.23 16.30 1.43
CA ASP A 149 21.35 17.77 1.45
C ASP A 149 20.53 18.49 2.53
N LYS A 150 20.04 17.80 3.57
CA LYS A 150 19.28 18.45 4.66
C LYS A 150 19.99 18.38 6.01
#